data_ee22d5b8aa65d3e57f541d620b69f4e3
#
_entry.id   ee22d5b8aa65d3e57f541d620b69f4e3
#
_cell.length_a   1.000
_cell.length_b   1.000
_cell.length_c   1.000
_cell.angle_alpha   90.00
_cell.angle_beta   90.00
_cell.angle_gamma   90.00
#
_symmetry.space_group_name_H-M   'P 1'
#
loop_
_entity.id
_entity.type
_entity.pdbx_description
1 polymer ?
#
loop_
_entity_poly.entity_id
_entity_poly.type
_entity_poly.pdbx_seq_one_letter_code
_entity_poly.pdbx_strand_id
1 'polypeptide(L)'
;CATKAAVKALSDGLRIDLVDTPLRVTNVKPGMVETNFTVVRYRGDKQAADNFYKGIRPLTGEDIAETVYFAASAPEHIQIAEVLVMPTYQATGTISYKKKME
;
A
#
# COMPACT_ATOMS: atom_id res chain seq x y z
N CYS A 1 10.86 -6.05 -5.75
CA CYS A 1 10.52 -5.99 -7.15
C CYS A 1 11.02 -4.68 -7.76
N ALA A 2 11.49 -4.77 -9.01
CA ALA A 2 12.14 -3.65 -9.70
C ALA A 2 11.22 -2.43 -9.85
N THR A 3 9.92 -2.66 -10.09
CA THR A 3 8.94 -1.59 -10.25
C THR A 3 8.80 -0.76 -8.96
N LYS A 4 8.77 -1.42 -7.82
CA LYS A 4 8.66 -0.73 -6.52
C LYS A 4 9.92 0.06 -6.19
N ALA A 5 11.09 -0.48 -6.53
CA ALA A 5 12.36 0.22 -6.37
C ALA A 5 12.41 1.47 -7.26
N ALA A 6 11.88 1.37 -8.48
CA ALA A 6 11.81 2.51 -9.40
C ALA A 6 10.89 3.61 -8.86
N VAL A 7 9.75 3.26 -8.29
CA VAL A 7 8.82 4.24 -7.69
C VAL A 7 9.49 4.95 -6.51
N LYS A 8 10.20 4.21 -5.67
CA LYS A 8 10.93 4.81 -4.55
C LYS A 8 11.99 5.80 -5.05
N ALA A 9 12.78 5.40 -6.02
CA ALA A 9 13.81 6.26 -6.60
C ALA A 9 13.23 7.51 -7.22
N LEU A 10 12.11 7.39 -7.95
CA LEU A 10 11.41 8.52 -8.54
C LEU A 10 10.89 9.47 -7.46
N SER A 11 10.27 8.94 -6.41
CA SER A 11 9.75 9.75 -5.31
C SER A 11 10.86 10.52 -4.59
N ASP A 12 11.98 9.84 -4.32
CA ASP A 12 13.13 10.48 -3.68
C ASP A 12 13.71 11.56 -4.58
N GLY A 13 13.85 11.29 -5.87
CA GLY A 13 14.34 12.25 -6.85
C GLY A 13 13.46 13.48 -6.97
N LEU A 14 12.15 13.30 -7.03
CA LEU A 14 11.18 14.41 -7.06
C LEU A 14 11.30 15.26 -5.79
N ARG A 15 11.47 14.63 -4.64
CA ARG A 15 11.60 15.36 -3.38
C ARG A 15 12.85 16.21 -3.34
N ILE A 16 13.95 15.70 -3.89
CA ILE A 16 15.20 16.44 -4.01
C ILE A 16 15.01 17.62 -4.96
N ASP A 17 14.42 17.38 -6.13
CA ASP A 17 14.22 18.41 -7.15
C ASP A 17 13.29 19.54 -6.68
N LEU A 18 12.32 19.21 -5.82
CA LEU A 18 11.30 20.15 -5.38
C LEU A 18 11.55 20.70 -3.97
N VAL A 19 12.75 20.51 -3.44
CA VAL A 19 13.07 20.86 -2.05
C VAL A 19 12.91 22.35 -1.74
N ASP A 20 13.02 23.20 -2.75
CA ASP A 20 12.87 24.65 -2.61
C ASP A 20 11.43 25.13 -2.87
N THR A 21 10.47 24.21 -2.97
CA THR A 21 9.07 24.51 -3.21
C THR A 21 8.21 24.03 -2.04
N PRO A 22 6.95 24.50 -1.92
CA PRO A 22 6.04 23.99 -0.90
C PRO A 22 5.40 22.64 -1.27
N LEU A 23 5.80 22.05 -2.38
CA LEU A 23 5.25 20.76 -2.83
C LEU A 23 5.75 19.62 -1.97
N ARG A 24 4.86 18.68 -1.69
CA ARG A 24 5.16 17.51 -0.89
C ARG A 24 4.97 16.25 -1.72
N VAL A 25 5.88 15.30 -1.58
CA VAL A 25 5.85 14.04 -2.30
C VAL A 25 5.73 12.92 -1.29
N THR A 26 4.66 12.14 -1.40
CA THR A 26 4.40 11.00 -0.52
C THR A 26 4.32 9.73 -1.34
N ASN A 27 5.07 8.72 -0.93
CA ASN A 27 4.98 7.38 -1.51
C ASN A 27 4.17 6.49 -0.56
N VAL A 28 3.01 6.07 -1.01
CA VAL A 28 2.14 5.16 -0.23
C VAL A 28 2.37 3.75 -0.74
N LYS A 29 2.78 2.86 0.17
CA LYS A 29 3.06 1.46 -0.13
C LYS A 29 2.04 0.59 0.58
N PRO A 30 0.96 0.15 -0.09
CA PRO A 30 0.03 -0.76 0.52
C PRO A 30 0.55 -2.19 0.47
N GLY A 31 0.27 -2.96 1.53
CA GLY A 31 0.50 -4.39 1.53
C GLY A 31 -0.64 -5.13 0.84
N MET A 32 -1.16 -6.18 1.49
CA MET A 32 -2.23 -7.00 0.91
C MET A 32 -3.56 -6.23 0.92
N VAL A 33 -4.01 -5.80 -0.25
CA VAL A 33 -5.25 -5.03 -0.45
C VAL A 33 -6.22 -5.86 -1.27
N GLU A 34 -7.46 -5.95 -0.79
CA GLU A 34 -8.54 -6.59 -1.54
C GLU A 34 -9.00 -5.65 -2.64
N THR A 35 -8.66 -5.98 -3.88
CA THR A 35 -9.00 -5.20 -5.06
C THR A 35 -9.41 -6.13 -6.18
N ASN A 36 -9.97 -5.56 -7.23
CA ASN A 36 -10.32 -6.30 -8.43
C ASN A 36 -9.08 -6.90 -9.12
N PHE A 37 -7.89 -6.38 -8.83
CA PHE A 37 -6.65 -6.89 -9.40
C PHE A 37 -6.42 -8.37 -9.07
N THR A 38 -6.73 -8.78 -7.83
CA THR A 38 -6.58 -10.19 -7.44
C THR A 38 -7.52 -11.09 -8.24
N VAL A 39 -8.75 -10.65 -8.50
CA VAL A 39 -9.69 -11.41 -9.33
C VAL A 39 -9.15 -11.55 -10.76
N VAL A 40 -8.63 -10.48 -11.33
CA VAL A 40 -8.02 -10.47 -12.66
C VAL A 40 -6.81 -11.40 -12.71
N ARG A 41 -5.95 -11.35 -11.68
CA ARG A 41 -4.76 -12.21 -11.59
C ARG A 41 -5.11 -13.69 -11.64
N TYR A 42 -6.22 -14.09 -11.05
CA TYR A 42 -6.71 -15.47 -11.07
C TYR A 42 -7.67 -15.75 -12.22
N ARG A 43 -7.64 -14.90 -13.27
CA ARG A 43 -8.43 -15.07 -14.51
C ARG A 43 -9.94 -15.15 -14.22
N GLY A 44 -10.41 -14.38 -13.27
CA GLY A 44 -11.82 -14.36 -12.91
C GLY A 44 -12.26 -15.50 -11.99
N ASP A 45 -11.34 -16.34 -11.52
CA ASP A 45 -11.66 -17.37 -10.53
C ASP A 45 -11.82 -16.71 -9.17
N LYS A 46 -13.06 -16.36 -8.86
CA LYS A 46 -13.39 -15.68 -7.62
C LYS A 46 -13.07 -16.52 -6.38
N GLN A 47 -13.23 -17.84 -6.48
CA GLN A 47 -12.93 -18.73 -5.36
C GLN A 47 -11.42 -18.75 -5.07
N ALA A 48 -10.59 -18.77 -6.08
CA ALA A 48 -9.13 -18.70 -5.90
C ALA A 48 -8.73 -17.35 -5.30
N ALA A 49 -9.34 -16.25 -5.77
CA ALA A 49 -9.10 -14.93 -5.22
C ALA A 49 -9.51 -14.84 -3.74
N ASP A 50 -10.68 -15.41 -3.39
CA ASP A 50 -11.16 -15.43 -2.01
C ASP A 50 -10.23 -16.26 -1.13
N ASN A 51 -9.74 -17.39 -1.63
CA ASN A 51 -8.81 -18.25 -0.89
C ASN A 51 -7.48 -17.56 -0.61
N PHE A 52 -7.05 -16.67 -1.50
CA PHE A 52 -5.83 -15.90 -1.31
C PHE A 52 -5.88 -15.07 -0.02
N TYR A 53 -7.05 -14.53 0.33
CA TYR A 53 -7.24 -13.72 1.53
C TYR A 53 -7.69 -14.53 2.74
N LYS A 54 -7.89 -15.83 2.61
CA LYS A 54 -8.41 -16.67 3.69
C LYS A 54 -7.46 -16.63 4.91
N GLY A 55 -8.02 -16.35 6.07
CA GLY A 55 -7.26 -16.28 7.32
C GLY A 55 -6.57 -14.94 7.58
N ILE A 56 -6.63 -14.02 6.61
CA ILE A 56 -6.14 -12.65 6.77
C ILE A 56 -7.27 -11.69 6.37
N ARG A 57 -7.43 -10.64 7.17
CA ARG A 57 -8.28 -9.52 6.76
C ARG A 57 -7.43 -8.57 5.93
N PRO A 58 -7.59 -8.53 4.60
CA PRO A 58 -6.80 -7.63 3.76
C PRO A 58 -7.22 -6.19 3.96
N LEU A 59 -6.38 -5.26 3.54
CA LEU A 59 -6.76 -3.86 3.47
C LEU A 59 -7.79 -3.66 2.37
N THR A 60 -8.61 -2.64 2.52
CA THR A 60 -9.58 -2.22 1.50
C THR A 60 -9.11 -0.95 0.82
N GLY A 61 -9.75 -0.60 -0.30
CA GLY A 61 -9.50 0.69 -0.94
C GLY A 61 -9.77 1.87 -0.02
N GLU A 62 -10.78 1.75 0.86
CA GLU A 62 -11.08 2.78 1.84
C GLU A 62 -9.96 2.96 2.86
N ASP A 63 -9.36 1.85 3.32
CA ASP A 63 -8.23 1.92 4.25
C ASP A 63 -7.07 2.69 3.63
N ILE A 64 -6.78 2.44 2.36
CA ILE A 64 -5.73 3.16 1.64
C ILE A 64 -6.11 4.63 1.43
N ALA A 65 -7.37 4.90 1.12
CA ALA A 65 -7.85 6.28 0.96
C ALA A 65 -7.70 7.09 2.25
N GLU A 66 -7.98 6.50 3.40
CA GLU A 66 -7.77 7.16 4.69
C GLU A 66 -6.29 7.48 4.93
N THR A 67 -5.41 6.57 4.55
CA THR A 67 -3.97 6.79 4.67
C THR A 67 -3.51 7.94 3.76
N VAL A 68 -3.99 7.99 2.53
CA VAL A 68 -3.70 9.08 1.60
C VAL A 68 -4.21 10.41 2.15
N TYR A 69 -5.42 10.41 2.70
CA TYR A 69 -5.99 11.62 3.31
C TYR A 69 -5.14 12.11 4.48
N PHE A 70 -4.69 11.20 5.33
CA PHE A 70 -3.83 11.52 6.45
C PHE A 70 -2.55 12.23 5.98
N ALA A 71 -1.90 11.68 4.97
CA ALA A 71 -0.66 12.26 4.43
C ALA A 71 -0.92 13.61 3.76
N ALA A 72 -2.02 13.74 3.02
CA ALA A 72 -2.36 14.96 2.29
C ALA A 72 -2.81 16.09 3.23
N SER A 73 -3.44 15.73 4.35
CA SER A 73 -3.98 16.72 5.31
C SER A 73 -3.01 17.09 6.44
N ALA A 74 -1.78 16.58 6.40
CA ALA A 74 -0.76 16.95 7.38
C ALA A 74 -0.49 18.46 7.34
N PRO A 75 -0.09 19.08 8.47
CA PRO A 75 0.26 20.49 8.49
C PRO A 75 1.28 20.84 7.42
N GLU A 76 1.22 22.09 6.93
CA GLU A 76 2.00 22.55 5.79
C GLU A 76 3.51 22.27 5.91
N HIS A 77 4.05 22.39 7.13
CA HIS A 77 5.48 22.20 7.39
C HIS A 77 5.89 20.73 7.53
N ILE A 78 4.95 19.81 7.44
CA ILE A 78 5.20 18.37 7.59
C ILE A 78 5.05 17.68 6.24
N GLN A 79 6.11 17.01 5.82
CA GLN A 79 6.08 16.14 4.65
C GLN A 79 6.16 14.69 5.11
N ILE A 80 5.12 13.91 4.84
CA ILE A 80 5.13 12.47 5.09
C ILE A 80 5.71 11.82 3.86
N ALA A 81 6.98 11.44 3.93
CA ALA A 81 7.73 11.00 2.76
C ALA A 81 7.30 9.62 2.28
N GLU A 82 7.03 8.72 3.22
CA GLU A 82 6.72 7.33 2.89
C GLU A 82 5.82 6.74 3.96
N VAL A 83 4.81 6.00 3.51
CA VAL A 83 3.89 5.28 4.39
C VAL A 83 3.77 3.84 3.89
N LEU A 84 4.13 2.90 4.76
CA LEU A 84 3.95 1.47 4.49
C LEU A 84 2.77 0.99 5.32
N VAL A 85 1.71 0.56 4.66
CA VAL A 85 0.46 0.13 5.29
C VAL A 85 0.25 -1.34 5.00
N MET A 86 0.15 -2.15 6.05
CA MET A 86 -0.04 -3.60 5.91
C MET A 86 -1.16 -4.09 6.82
N PRO A 87 -1.86 -5.17 6.44
CA PRO A 87 -2.72 -5.86 7.40
C PRO A 87 -1.91 -6.27 8.63
N THR A 88 -2.56 -6.34 9.77
CA THR A 88 -1.89 -6.63 11.04
C THR A 88 -1.06 -7.92 11.00
N TYR A 89 -1.55 -8.94 10.31
CA TYR A 89 -0.90 -10.25 10.26
C TYR A 89 -0.01 -10.45 9.04
N GLN A 90 0.34 -9.38 8.33
CA GLN A 90 1.32 -9.42 7.25
C GLN A 90 2.60 -8.74 7.72
N ALA A 91 3.70 -9.48 7.83
CA ALA A 91 4.98 -8.93 8.27
C ALA A 91 5.80 -8.36 7.10
N THR A 92 5.78 -9.05 5.95
CA THR A 92 6.46 -8.63 4.74
C THR A 92 5.57 -8.95 3.53
N GLY A 93 6.05 -8.66 2.32
CA GLY A 93 5.32 -9.02 1.11
C GLY A 93 5.03 -10.51 0.98
N THR A 94 5.82 -11.36 1.63
CA THR A 94 5.70 -12.82 1.55
C THR A 94 5.40 -13.49 2.89
N ILE A 95 5.65 -12.81 4.01
CA ILE A 95 5.50 -13.39 5.35
C ILE A 95 4.24 -12.83 5.99
N SER A 96 3.28 -13.72 6.28
CA SER A 96 2.03 -13.37 6.93
C SER A 96 1.60 -14.48 7.88
N TYR A 97 0.76 -14.13 8.83
CA TYR A 97 0.15 -15.08 9.75
C TYR A 97 -1.33 -15.22 9.39
N LYS A 98 -1.73 -16.42 8.99
CA LYS A 98 -3.13 -16.70 8.69
C LYS A 98 -3.79 -17.33 9.91
N LYS A 99 -4.76 -16.61 10.48
CA LYS A 99 -5.53 -17.12 11.60
C LYS A 99 -6.27 -18.40 11.19
N LYS A 100 -6.27 -19.39 12.11
CA LYS A 100 -7.08 -20.57 11.93
C LYS A 100 -8.55 -20.16 11.88
N MET A 101 -9.20 -20.53 10.79
CA MET A 101 -10.65 -20.29 10.64
C MET A 101 -11.40 -21.39 11.39
N GLU A 102 -12.19 -21.01 12.39
CA GLU A 102 -13.09 -21.93 13.08
C GLU A 102 -14.44 -21.97 12.41
#